data_0bacdbea28df1613d8ef218d41a971b2
#
_entry.id   0bacdbea28df1613d8ef218d41a971b2
#
_cell.length_a   1.000
_cell.length_b   1.000
_cell.length_c   1.000
_cell.angle_alpha   90.00
_cell.angle_beta   90.00
_cell.angle_gamma   90.00
#
_symmetry.space_group_name_H-M   'P 1'
#
loop_
_entity.id
_entity.type
_entity.pdbx_description
1 polymer ?
#
loop_
_entity_poly.entity_id
_entity_poly.type
_entity_poly.pdbx_seq_one_letter_code
_entity_poly.pdbx_strand_id
1 'polypeptide(L)'
;LNIALRAVVFLAILAAGMTIISVLGVLAASVAEPTFIDDLLAGDTSTLASNRVVVVISVIGELFAAVMAYLVVVMFMERRRVPYELAPGRMGGLLRGGAMGSFSLALCVLVLALLGSYRIISVDTSYNPWLDLLTLGLTAGIAEEIIMRGIVLRLLEEWLGSWVAIAISAALFGFMHLGNQDGTLWGATAIAIEAGLLFGAIYIVTRSLWWCIGLHMMWNITQGPVFGSVVSGTGEQQSWLVSRWSGPEILTGGQFGLEASIVPVILLGAVACALLVYAHSRRLIVKPSWRRHVLPK
;
A
#
# COMPACT_ATOMS: atom_id res chain seq x y z
N LEU A 1 12.73 -24.98 -0.61
CA LEU A 1 13.59 -24.04 0.13
C LEU A 1 12.87 -23.52 1.37
N ASN A 2 13.63 -23.29 2.46
CA ASN A 2 13.08 -22.79 3.73
C ASN A 2 12.41 -21.41 3.54
N ILE A 3 11.21 -21.23 4.10
CA ILE A 3 10.43 -19.99 4.04
C ILE A 3 11.23 -18.83 4.62
N ALA A 4 11.91 -19.04 5.77
CA ALA A 4 12.74 -18.04 6.40
C ALA A 4 13.87 -17.55 5.47
N LEU A 5 14.53 -18.46 4.75
CA LEU A 5 15.58 -18.08 3.79
C LEU A 5 15.03 -17.22 2.65
N ARG A 6 13.83 -17.55 2.13
CA ARG A 6 13.18 -16.73 1.09
C ARG A 6 12.86 -15.32 1.60
N ALA A 7 12.35 -15.21 2.82
CA ALA A 7 12.07 -13.92 3.45
C ALA A 7 13.35 -13.10 3.69
N VAL A 8 14.41 -13.72 4.22
CA VAL A 8 15.70 -13.05 4.45
C VAL A 8 16.32 -12.56 3.14
N VAL A 9 16.35 -13.40 2.11
CA VAL A 9 16.89 -13.00 0.79
C VAL A 9 16.08 -11.86 0.18
N PHE A 10 14.74 -11.91 0.27
CA PHE A 10 13.89 -10.82 -0.18
C PHE A 10 14.25 -9.51 0.52
N LEU A 11 14.29 -9.52 1.86
CA LEU A 11 14.60 -8.32 2.65
C LEU A 11 16.02 -7.80 2.38
N ALA A 12 17.00 -8.68 2.22
CA ALA A 12 18.37 -8.30 1.90
C ALA A 12 18.48 -7.59 0.55
N ILE A 13 17.82 -8.13 -0.49
CA ILE A 13 17.81 -7.52 -1.84
C ILE A 13 17.04 -6.18 -1.81
N LEU A 14 15.91 -6.14 -1.14
CA LEU A 14 15.11 -4.92 -0.99
C LEU A 14 15.94 -3.83 -0.29
N ALA A 15 16.53 -4.14 0.86
CA ALA A 15 17.35 -3.20 1.61
C ALA A 15 18.58 -2.72 0.83
N ALA A 16 19.29 -3.63 0.16
CA ALA A 16 20.44 -3.27 -0.68
C ALA A 16 20.01 -2.38 -1.86
N GLY A 17 18.90 -2.71 -2.51
CA GLY A 17 18.33 -1.90 -3.59
C GLY A 17 17.97 -0.51 -3.11
N MET A 18 17.22 -0.39 -2.02
CA MET A 18 16.83 0.89 -1.41
C MET A 18 18.07 1.75 -1.05
N THR A 19 19.09 1.14 -0.44
CA THR A 19 20.34 1.84 -0.09
C THR A 19 21.06 2.38 -1.34
N ILE A 20 21.24 1.55 -2.36
CA ILE A 20 21.90 1.95 -3.63
C ILE A 20 21.15 3.12 -4.25
N ILE A 21 19.83 3.04 -4.30
CA ILE A 21 18.99 4.06 -4.93
C ILE A 21 18.99 5.36 -4.14
N SER A 22 18.95 5.30 -2.81
CA SER A 22 19.08 6.49 -1.96
C SER A 22 20.41 7.19 -2.21
N VAL A 23 21.52 6.45 -2.30
CA VAL A 23 22.83 7.02 -2.65
C VAL A 23 22.83 7.66 -4.04
N LEU A 24 22.24 6.98 -5.03
CA LEU A 24 22.13 7.54 -6.39
C LEU A 24 21.26 8.79 -6.44
N GLY A 25 20.18 8.85 -5.65
CA GLY A 25 19.33 10.02 -5.51
C GLY A 25 20.08 11.22 -4.96
N VAL A 26 20.83 11.03 -3.88
CA VAL A 26 21.67 12.06 -3.27
C VAL A 26 22.75 12.53 -4.24
N LEU A 27 23.44 11.61 -4.91
CA LEU A 27 24.48 11.98 -5.91
C LEU A 27 23.87 12.74 -7.10
N ALA A 28 22.71 12.34 -7.60
CA ALA A 28 22.07 13.04 -8.70
C ALA A 28 21.60 14.44 -8.29
N ALA A 29 21.05 14.59 -7.07
CA ALA A 29 20.64 15.88 -6.53
C ALA A 29 21.84 16.82 -6.33
N SER A 30 22.97 16.31 -5.83
CA SER A 30 24.18 17.11 -5.64
C SER A 30 24.79 17.66 -6.94
N VAL A 31 24.53 16.97 -8.06
CA VAL A 31 24.94 17.45 -9.41
C VAL A 31 23.93 18.47 -9.95
N ALA A 32 22.64 18.27 -9.66
CA ALA A 32 21.58 19.15 -10.16
C ALA A 32 21.47 20.47 -9.38
N GLU A 33 21.74 20.43 -8.09
CA GLU A 33 21.63 21.59 -7.17
C GLU A 33 22.92 21.74 -6.36
N PRO A 34 23.79 22.71 -6.69
CA PRO A 34 25.10 22.85 -6.04
C PRO A 34 25.05 23.08 -4.52
N THR A 35 23.97 23.70 -3.99
CA THR A 35 23.79 23.95 -2.54
C THR A 35 23.24 22.75 -1.78
N PHE A 36 22.73 21.72 -2.47
CA PHE A 36 22.06 20.57 -1.85
C PHE A 36 22.90 19.86 -0.78
N ILE A 37 24.21 19.67 -1.04
CA ILE A 37 25.10 19.03 -0.07
C ILE A 37 25.38 19.94 1.11
N ASP A 38 25.52 21.26 0.87
CA ASP A 38 25.79 22.23 1.94
C ASP A 38 24.59 22.30 2.89
N ASP A 39 23.38 22.32 2.37
CA ASP A 39 22.13 22.29 3.15
C ASP A 39 22.03 21.00 3.99
N LEU A 40 22.36 19.86 3.37
CA LEU A 40 22.36 18.57 4.06
C LEU A 40 23.40 18.50 5.18
N LEU A 41 24.61 19.04 4.94
CA LEU A 41 25.68 19.11 5.93
C LEU A 41 25.36 20.12 7.05
N ALA A 42 24.56 21.15 6.76
CA ALA A 42 24.01 22.06 7.76
C ALA A 42 22.92 21.41 8.65
N GLY A 43 22.53 20.17 8.35
CA GLY A 43 21.53 19.41 9.12
C GLY A 43 20.08 19.60 8.62
N ASP A 44 19.88 20.27 7.48
CA ASP A 44 18.55 20.39 6.88
C ASP A 44 18.20 19.14 6.07
N THR A 45 17.66 18.15 6.78
CA THR A 45 17.19 16.90 6.15
C THR A 45 15.90 17.07 5.35
N SER A 46 15.20 18.22 5.48
CA SER A 46 13.99 18.49 4.71
C SER A 46 14.27 18.62 3.21
N THR A 47 15.52 18.97 2.84
CA THR A 47 15.99 19.00 1.46
C THR A 47 15.87 17.65 0.75
N LEU A 48 15.98 16.53 1.47
CA LEU A 48 15.79 15.19 0.89
C LEU A 48 14.35 14.98 0.42
N ALA A 49 13.38 15.37 1.24
CA ALA A 49 11.96 15.18 0.93
C ALA A 49 11.42 16.20 -0.09
N SER A 50 12.00 17.41 -0.13
CA SER A 50 11.57 18.49 -1.02
C SER A 50 12.25 18.46 -2.41
N ASN A 51 13.43 17.82 -2.51
CA ASN A 51 14.16 17.74 -3.77
C ASN A 51 13.51 16.75 -4.74
N ARG A 52 12.98 17.27 -5.86
CA ARG A 52 12.26 16.45 -6.85
C ARG A 52 13.12 15.34 -7.46
N VAL A 53 14.43 15.55 -7.62
CA VAL A 53 15.33 14.53 -8.19
C VAL A 53 15.46 13.38 -7.22
N VAL A 54 15.66 13.65 -5.93
CA VAL A 54 15.72 12.64 -4.87
C VAL A 54 14.40 11.88 -4.82
N VAL A 55 13.26 12.56 -4.78
CA VAL A 55 11.94 11.93 -4.71
C VAL A 55 11.70 11.01 -5.90
N VAL A 56 11.91 11.49 -7.13
CA VAL A 56 11.64 10.68 -8.34
C VAL A 56 12.56 9.45 -8.41
N ILE A 57 13.86 9.61 -8.10
CA ILE A 57 14.81 8.49 -8.09
C ILE A 57 14.44 7.49 -7.00
N SER A 58 14.09 7.96 -5.80
CA SER A 58 13.72 7.09 -4.68
C SER A 58 12.47 6.27 -5.01
N VAL A 59 11.44 6.90 -5.55
CA VAL A 59 10.17 6.29 -5.91
C VAL A 59 10.32 5.23 -7.00
N ILE A 60 11.00 5.56 -8.11
CA ILE A 60 11.27 4.60 -9.18
C ILE A 60 12.14 3.46 -8.67
N GLY A 61 13.07 3.79 -7.82
CA GLY A 61 13.99 2.83 -7.27
C GLY A 61 13.35 1.87 -6.26
N GLU A 62 12.47 2.35 -5.41
CA GLU A 62 11.70 1.50 -4.52
C GLU A 62 10.89 0.48 -5.31
N LEU A 63 10.18 0.94 -6.34
CA LEU A 63 9.44 0.07 -7.24
C LEU A 63 10.34 -0.99 -7.88
N PHE A 64 11.50 -0.56 -8.41
CA PHE A 64 12.45 -1.46 -9.03
C PHE A 64 13.02 -2.47 -8.01
N ALA A 65 13.41 -2.02 -6.81
CA ALA A 65 13.95 -2.88 -5.76
C ALA A 65 12.92 -3.94 -5.31
N ALA A 66 11.67 -3.54 -5.09
CA ALA A 66 10.59 -4.45 -4.70
C ALA A 66 10.31 -5.50 -5.78
N VAL A 67 10.20 -5.08 -7.04
CA VAL A 67 9.98 -5.99 -8.17
C VAL A 67 11.15 -6.95 -8.34
N MET A 68 12.38 -6.48 -8.31
CA MET A 68 13.57 -7.32 -8.46
C MET A 68 13.72 -8.31 -7.32
N ALA A 69 13.54 -7.88 -6.07
CA ALA A 69 13.58 -8.76 -4.91
C ALA A 69 12.51 -9.87 -5.01
N TYR A 70 11.30 -9.51 -5.42
CA TYR A 70 10.21 -10.46 -5.65
C TYR A 70 10.54 -11.46 -6.76
N LEU A 71 11.01 -10.99 -7.91
CA LEU A 71 11.37 -11.85 -9.04
C LEU A 71 12.50 -12.81 -8.69
N VAL A 72 13.51 -12.36 -7.94
CA VAL A 72 14.60 -13.25 -7.47
C VAL A 72 14.03 -14.38 -6.60
N VAL A 73 13.18 -14.07 -5.64
CA VAL A 73 12.57 -15.12 -4.80
C VAL A 73 11.71 -16.07 -5.63
N VAL A 74 10.83 -15.56 -6.47
CA VAL A 74 9.88 -16.38 -7.20
C VAL A 74 10.53 -17.19 -8.32
N MET A 75 11.37 -16.57 -9.13
CA MET A 75 11.94 -17.23 -10.32
C MET A 75 13.13 -18.12 -9.97
N PHE A 76 14.05 -17.66 -9.09
CA PHE A 76 15.28 -18.39 -8.80
C PHE A 76 15.16 -19.30 -7.57
N MET A 77 14.52 -18.85 -6.50
CA MET A 77 14.41 -19.67 -5.29
C MET A 77 13.23 -20.64 -5.35
N GLU A 78 12.06 -20.21 -5.83
CA GLU A 78 10.86 -21.05 -5.97
C GLU A 78 10.80 -21.77 -7.32
N ARG A 79 11.67 -21.39 -8.28
CA ARG A 79 11.76 -21.96 -9.64
C ARG A 79 10.46 -21.87 -10.43
N ARG A 80 9.71 -20.80 -10.22
CA ARG A 80 8.46 -20.51 -10.93
C ARG A 80 8.78 -19.65 -12.16
N ARG A 81 8.52 -20.16 -13.37
CA ARG A 81 8.80 -19.43 -14.62
C ARG A 81 7.99 -18.14 -14.76
N VAL A 82 6.75 -18.15 -14.34
CA VAL A 82 5.85 -16.99 -14.30
C VAL A 82 5.16 -16.95 -12.95
N PRO A 83 5.20 -15.81 -12.25
CA PRO A 83 4.40 -15.62 -11.04
C PRO A 83 2.91 -15.72 -11.40
N TYR A 84 2.22 -16.71 -10.86
CA TYR A 84 0.80 -16.93 -11.15
C TYR A 84 -0.05 -15.72 -10.79
N GLU A 85 0.26 -15.06 -9.69
CA GLU A 85 -0.40 -13.88 -9.15
C GLU A 85 -0.25 -12.63 -10.03
N LEU A 86 0.77 -12.59 -10.90
CA LEU A 86 1.03 -11.53 -11.89
C LEU A 86 0.88 -12.03 -13.34
N ALA A 87 0.26 -13.19 -13.56
CA ALA A 87 0.07 -13.72 -14.91
C ALA A 87 -0.64 -12.70 -15.82
N PRO A 88 -0.15 -12.47 -17.07
CA PRO A 88 -0.72 -11.48 -17.98
C PRO A 88 -2.22 -11.65 -18.25
N GLY A 89 -2.71 -12.89 -18.36
CA GLY A 89 -4.13 -13.19 -18.54
C GLY A 89 -5.04 -12.75 -17.38
N ARG A 90 -4.46 -12.27 -16.28
CA ARG A 90 -5.17 -11.79 -15.09
C ARG A 90 -5.13 -10.27 -14.93
N MET A 91 -4.50 -9.53 -15.86
CA MET A 91 -4.36 -8.07 -15.82
C MET A 91 -5.70 -7.32 -15.77
N GLY A 92 -6.80 -7.92 -16.23
CA GLY A 92 -8.14 -7.35 -16.02
C GLY A 92 -8.50 -7.12 -14.54
N GLY A 93 -7.76 -7.74 -13.62
CA GLY A 93 -7.82 -7.49 -12.17
C GLY A 93 -7.44 -6.05 -11.81
N LEU A 94 -6.50 -5.43 -12.54
CA LEU A 94 -6.07 -4.05 -12.30
C LEU A 94 -7.25 -3.06 -12.43
N LEU A 95 -8.01 -3.16 -13.50
CA LEU A 95 -9.17 -2.29 -13.73
C LEU A 95 -10.31 -2.57 -12.72
N ARG A 96 -10.58 -3.85 -12.44
CA ARG A 96 -11.63 -4.22 -11.49
C ARG A 96 -11.27 -3.82 -10.06
N GLY A 97 -10.02 -4.05 -9.65
CA GLY A 97 -9.50 -3.60 -8.37
C GLY A 97 -9.54 -2.09 -8.27
N GLY A 98 -9.08 -1.37 -9.30
CA GLY A 98 -9.13 0.08 -9.36
C GLY A 98 -10.55 0.64 -9.23
N ALA A 99 -11.49 0.08 -9.97
CA ALA A 99 -12.90 0.46 -9.84
C ALA A 99 -13.45 0.21 -8.43
N MET A 100 -13.08 -0.91 -7.80
CA MET A 100 -13.45 -1.21 -6.42
C MET A 100 -12.83 -0.20 -5.45
N GLY A 101 -11.55 0.12 -5.59
CA GLY A 101 -10.85 1.11 -4.74
C GLY A 101 -11.52 2.48 -4.81
N SER A 102 -11.69 3.03 -6.02
CA SER A 102 -12.35 4.32 -6.22
C SER A 102 -13.79 4.33 -5.68
N PHE A 103 -14.56 3.28 -5.97
CA PHE A 103 -15.94 3.19 -5.50
C PHE A 103 -16.02 3.13 -3.98
N SER A 104 -15.15 2.34 -3.34
CA SER A 104 -15.11 2.19 -1.89
C SER A 104 -14.83 3.51 -1.18
N LEU A 105 -13.81 4.24 -1.64
CA LEU A 105 -13.46 5.55 -1.06
C LEU A 105 -14.53 6.60 -1.36
N ALA A 106 -15.06 6.65 -2.58
CA ALA A 106 -16.13 7.57 -2.93
C ALA A 106 -17.38 7.33 -2.08
N LEU A 107 -17.71 6.07 -1.76
CA LEU A 107 -18.80 5.72 -0.87
C LEU A 107 -18.55 6.22 0.57
N CYS A 108 -17.33 6.04 1.09
CA CYS A 108 -16.96 6.56 2.41
C CYS A 108 -17.08 8.09 2.47
N VAL A 109 -16.55 8.78 1.45
CA VAL A 109 -16.66 10.25 1.34
C VAL A 109 -18.12 10.69 1.22
N LEU A 110 -18.94 9.97 0.45
CA LEU A 110 -20.37 10.25 0.35
C LEU A 110 -21.07 10.14 1.71
N VAL A 111 -20.78 9.10 2.49
CA VAL A 111 -21.33 8.94 3.84
C VAL A 111 -20.89 10.12 4.73
N LEU A 112 -19.63 10.51 4.69
CA LEU A 112 -19.13 11.65 5.47
C LEU A 112 -19.73 12.98 5.01
N ALA A 113 -20.00 13.14 3.71
CA ALA A 113 -20.71 14.32 3.19
C ALA A 113 -22.15 14.38 3.70
N LEU A 114 -22.86 13.25 3.73
CA LEU A 114 -24.21 13.16 4.30
C LEU A 114 -24.24 13.41 5.81
N LEU A 115 -23.16 13.07 6.52
CA LEU A 115 -22.98 13.38 7.94
C LEU A 115 -22.53 14.83 8.19
N GLY A 116 -22.24 15.61 7.13
CA GLY A 116 -21.79 16.99 7.23
C GLY A 116 -20.29 17.14 7.55
N SER A 117 -19.53 16.04 7.53
CA SER A 117 -18.10 16.04 7.84
C SER A 117 -17.20 16.30 6.64
N TYR A 118 -17.72 16.21 5.42
CA TYR A 118 -17.01 16.51 4.16
C TYR A 118 -17.80 17.50 3.31
N ARG A 119 -17.11 18.50 2.74
CA ARG A 119 -17.71 19.47 1.83
C ARG A 119 -16.69 19.91 0.78
N ILE A 120 -17.06 19.90 -0.49
CA ILE A 120 -16.29 20.49 -1.60
C ILE A 120 -16.46 22.01 -1.52
N ILE A 121 -15.37 22.77 -1.53
CA ILE A 121 -15.32 24.23 -1.52
C ILE A 121 -15.13 24.77 -2.94
N SER A 122 -14.17 24.21 -3.67
CA SER A 122 -13.86 24.63 -5.05
C SER A 122 -13.17 23.48 -5.80
N VAL A 123 -12.89 23.71 -7.08
CA VAL A 123 -12.07 22.84 -7.91
C VAL A 123 -10.78 23.59 -8.26
N ASP A 124 -9.63 22.99 -7.96
CA ASP A 124 -8.34 23.51 -8.37
C ASP A 124 -7.94 22.93 -9.74
N THR A 125 -8.12 23.70 -10.80
CA THR A 125 -7.73 23.30 -12.15
C THR A 125 -6.23 23.50 -12.42
N SER A 126 -5.50 24.13 -11.52
CA SER A 126 -4.04 24.34 -11.61
C SER A 126 -3.26 23.20 -10.99
N TYR A 127 -3.90 22.37 -10.17
CA TYR A 127 -3.28 21.23 -9.52
C TYR A 127 -2.67 20.26 -10.52
N ASN A 128 -1.41 19.93 -10.34
CA ASN A 128 -0.67 19.00 -11.18
C ASN A 128 -0.47 17.66 -10.43
N PRO A 129 -1.23 16.60 -10.78
CA PRO A 129 -1.24 15.36 -10.03
C PRO A 129 -0.09 14.39 -10.33
N TRP A 130 0.79 14.71 -11.30
CA TRP A 130 1.74 13.70 -11.83
C TRP A 130 2.67 13.12 -10.76
N LEU A 131 3.12 13.93 -9.81
CA LEU A 131 3.97 13.42 -8.73
C LEU A 131 3.18 12.50 -7.81
N ASP A 132 1.97 12.90 -7.41
CA ASP A 132 1.12 12.09 -6.53
C ASP A 132 0.64 10.80 -7.21
N LEU A 133 0.34 10.85 -8.52
CA LEU A 133 0.04 9.64 -9.29
C LEU A 133 1.23 8.67 -9.33
N LEU A 134 2.44 9.19 -9.39
CA LEU A 134 3.66 8.39 -9.36
C LEU A 134 3.92 7.83 -7.96
N THR A 135 3.91 8.67 -6.93
CA THR A 135 4.27 8.30 -5.54
C THR A 135 3.17 7.50 -4.88
N LEU A 136 2.02 8.12 -4.63
CA LEU A 136 0.89 7.53 -3.91
C LEU A 136 0.15 6.48 -4.74
N GLY A 137 0.04 6.71 -6.06
CA GLY A 137 -0.64 5.78 -6.94
C GLY A 137 0.27 4.61 -7.32
N LEU A 138 1.17 4.85 -8.26
CA LEU A 138 1.91 3.77 -8.92
C LEU A 138 2.87 3.07 -7.97
N THR A 139 3.71 3.83 -7.24
CA THR A 139 4.76 3.23 -6.41
C THR A 139 4.19 2.55 -5.18
N ALA A 140 3.43 3.25 -4.36
CA ALA A 140 2.82 2.63 -3.18
C ALA A 140 1.93 1.44 -3.59
N GLY A 141 1.04 1.63 -4.58
CA GLY A 141 0.15 0.58 -5.04
C GLY A 141 0.84 -0.67 -5.58
N ILE A 142 2.02 -0.56 -6.19
CA ILE A 142 2.75 -1.72 -6.71
C ILE A 142 3.74 -2.27 -5.68
N ALA A 143 4.62 -1.42 -5.13
CA ALA A 143 5.69 -1.87 -4.25
C ALA A 143 5.14 -2.49 -2.97
N GLU A 144 4.20 -1.84 -2.31
CA GLU A 144 3.62 -2.34 -1.08
C GLU A 144 2.81 -3.63 -1.30
N GLU A 145 2.06 -3.76 -2.41
CA GLU A 145 1.33 -5.00 -2.69
C GLU A 145 2.26 -6.17 -3.03
N ILE A 146 3.37 -5.92 -3.74
CA ILE A 146 4.40 -6.93 -3.97
C ILE A 146 5.01 -7.39 -2.64
N ILE A 147 5.37 -6.45 -1.76
CA ILE A 147 5.96 -6.76 -0.45
C ILE A 147 4.94 -7.50 0.41
N MET A 148 3.76 -6.92 0.60
CA MET A 148 2.80 -7.41 1.59
C MET A 148 2.03 -8.63 1.13
N ARG A 149 1.51 -8.65 -0.11
CA ARG A 149 0.70 -9.77 -0.63
C ARG A 149 1.54 -10.76 -1.41
N GLY A 150 2.48 -10.26 -2.22
CA GLY A 150 3.39 -11.09 -3.02
C GLY A 150 4.38 -11.89 -2.18
N ILE A 151 4.84 -11.36 -1.05
CA ILE A 151 5.84 -12.02 -0.19
C ILE A 151 5.29 -12.29 1.21
N VAL A 152 4.99 -11.26 2.00
CA VAL A 152 4.69 -11.44 3.45
C VAL A 152 3.48 -12.36 3.64
N LEU A 153 2.31 -11.99 3.11
CA LEU A 153 1.10 -12.78 3.26
C LEU A 153 1.27 -14.19 2.68
N ARG A 154 1.85 -14.30 1.48
CA ARG A 154 2.02 -15.56 0.78
C ARG A 154 2.96 -16.53 1.54
N LEU A 155 4.10 -16.05 2.03
CA LEU A 155 5.04 -16.90 2.78
C LEU A 155 4.49 -17.27 4.16
N LEU A 156 3.83 -16.33 4.85
CA LEU A 156 3.14 -16.63 6.12
C LEU A 156 2.00 -17.64 5.92
N GLU A 157 1.23 -17.51 4.83
CA GLU A 157 0.15 -18.46 4.52
C GLU A 157 0.68 -19.86 4.22
N GLU A 158 1.82 -19.96 3.55
CA GLU A 158 2.48 -21.24 3.30
C GLU A 158 2.87 -21.92 4.62
N TRP A 159 3.23 -21.19 5.63
CA TRP A 159 3.65 -21.71 6.94
C TRP A 159 2.48 -21.87 7.91
N LEU A 160 1.79 -20.74 8.20
CA LEU A 160 0.83 -20.61 9.31
C LEU A 160 -0.63 -20.80 8.88
N GLY A 161 -0.88 -20.91 7.56
CA GLY A 161 -2.24 -20.91 7.01
C GLY A 161 -2.85 -19.53 6.89
N SER A 162 -3.99 -19.43 6.16
CA SER A 162 -4.55 -18.11 5.77
C SER A 162 -4.95 -17.24 6.95
N TRP A 163 -5.57 -17.80 7.99
CA TRP A 163 -6.10 -16.99 9.11
C TRP A 163 -5.01 -16.24 9.88
N VAL A 164 -3.95 -16.94 10.24
CA VAL A 164 -2.83 -16.32 10.98
C VAL A 164 -2.03 -15.41 10.05
N ALA A 165 -1.83 -15.82 8.81
CA ALA A 165 -1.11 -15.03 7.83
C ALA A 165 -1.78 -13.69 7.54
N ILE A 166 -3.09 -13.65 7.36
CA ILE A 166 -3.81 -12.40 7.09
C ILE A 166 -3.79 -11.48 8.32
N ALA A 167 -3.94 -12.03 9.53
CA ALA A 167 -3.89 -11.23 10.75
C ALA A 167 -2.51 -10.57 10.95
N ILE A 168 -1.43 -11.33 10.79
CA ILE A 168 -0.06 -10.80 10.90
C ILE A 168 0.23 -9.81 9.78
N SER A 169 -0.10 -10.15 8.52
CA SER A 169 0.13 -9.27 7.39
C SER A 169 -0.64 -7.95 7.50
N ALA A 170 -1.89 -8.01 7.96
CA ALA A 170 -2.70 -6.81 8.18
C ALA A 170 -2.13 -5.92 9.30
N ALA A 171 -1.72 -6.52 10.41
CA ALA A 171 -1.09 -5.79 11.50
C ALA A 171 0.23 -5.14 11.05
N LEU A 172 1.09 -5.88 10.36
CA LEU A 172 2.35 -5.32 9.82
C LEU A 172 2.08 -4.17 8.86
N PHE A 173 1.11 -4.32 7.96
CA PHE A 173 0.74 -3.27 7.00
C PHE A 173 0.30 -2.00 7.72
N GLY A 174 -0.62 -2.10 8.68
CA GLY A 174 -1.06 -0.93 9.44
C GLY A 174 0.06 -0.29 10.26
N PHE A 175 0.81 -1.10 11.03
CA PHE A 175 1.84 -0.57 11.92
C PHE A 175 3.06 0.02 11.20
N MET A 176 3.33 -0.35 9.94
CA MET A 176 4.35 0.33 9.13
C MET A 176 4.03 1.81 8.94
N HIS A 177 2.76 2.21 8.92
CA HIS A 177 2.32 3.61 8.77
C HIS A 177 2.51 4.47 10.03
N LEU A 178 2.93 3.89 11.16
CA LEU A 178 3.36 4.68 12.32
C LEU A 178 4.62 5.53 12.04
N GLY A 179 5.40 5.16 11.03
CA GLY A 179 6.58 5.92 10.60
C GLY A 179 6.25 7.15 9.75
N ASN A 180 5.00 7.33 9.34
CA ASN A 180 4.59 8.49 8.56
C ASN A 180 4.54 9.75 9.44
N GLN A 181 4.59 10.93 8.81
CA GLN A 181 4.65 12.24 9.47
C GLN A 181 3.57 12.41 10.54
N ASP A 182 2.32 12.10 10.21
CA ASP A 182 1.16 12.20 11.08
C ASP A 182 0.67 10.80 11.54
N GLY A 183 1.60 9.86 11.65
CA GLY A 183 1.34 8.49 12.07
C GLY A 183 0.79 8.41 13.49
N THR A 184 -0.35 7.73 13.67
CA THR A 184 -0.98 7.52 14.98
C THR A 184 -1.27 6.05 15.22
N LEU A 185 -1.33 5.63 16.47
CA LEU A 185 -1.69 4.24 16.81
C LEU A 185 -3.12 3.88 16.33
N TRP A 186 -4.04 4.85 16.40
CA TRP A 186 -5.39 4.66 15.87
C TRP A 186 -5.38 4.54 14.35
N GLY A 187 -4.68 5.43 13.62
CA GLY A 187 -4.55 5.37 12.16
C GLY A 187 -3.92 4.05 11.70
N ALA A 188 -2.85 3.61 12.36
CA ALA A 188 -2.23 2.31 12.09
C ALA A 188 -3.19 1.13 12.31
N THR A 189 -4.01 1.18 13.37
CA THR A 189 -5.02 0.14 13.66
C THR A 189 -6.15 0.18 12.62
N ALA A 190 -6.60 1.37 12.25
CA ALA A 190 -7.62 1.57 11.23
C ALA A 190 -7.17 0.99 9.88
N ILE A 191 -5.98 1.36 9.39
CA ILE A 191 -5.40 0.79 8.16
C ILE A 191 -5.26 -0.74 8.24
N ALA A 192 -4.84 -1.28 9.40
CA ALA A 192 -4.76 -2.72 9.55
C ALA A 192 -6.12 -3.40 9.31
N ILE A 193 -7.22 -2.81 9.78
CA ILE A 193 -8.57 -3.35 9.65
C ILE A 193 -9.12 -3.11 8.23
N GLU A 194 -9.14 -1.87 7.76
CA GLU A 194 -9.83 -1.52 6.52
C GLU A 194 -9.05 -1.89 5.26
N ALA A 195 -7.73 -1.67 5.23
CA ALA A 195 -6.87 -1.96 4.08
C ALA A 195 -6.12 -3.28 4.26
N GLY A 196 -5.50 -3.50 5.41
CA GLY A 196 -4.72 -4.71 5.69
C GLY A 196 -5.54 -5.99 5.50
N LEU A 197 -6.70 -6.08 6.19
CA LEU A 197 -7.58 -7.24 6.05
C LEU A 197 -8.28 -7.28 4.70
N LEU A 198 -8.78 -6.15 4.17
CA LEU A 198 -9.51 -6.12 2.90
C LEU A 198 -8.64 -6.58 1.73
N PHE A 199 -7.44 -5.98 1.57
CA PHE A 199 -6.55 -6.32 0.48
C PHE A 199 -6.04 -7.76 0.62
N GLY A 200 -5.77 -8.21 1.87
CA GLY A 200 -5.44 -9.60 2.15
C GLY A 200 -6.58 -10.56 1.80
N ALA A 201 -7.83 -10.23 2.13
CA ALA A 201 -9.01 -11.01 1.78
C ALA A 201 -9.21 -11.09 0.26
N ILE A 202 -9.04 -9.97 -0.45
CA ILE A 202 -9.09 -9.93 -1.93
C ILE A 202 -8.00 -10.82 -2.52
N TYR A 203 -6.78 -10.77 -1.98
CA TYR A 203 -5.71 -11.65 -2.43
C TYR A 203 -6.05 -13.14 -2.20
N ILE A 204 -6.59 -13.49 -1.02
CA ILE A 204 -7.00 -14.88 -0.73
C ILE A 204 -8.07 -15.35 -1.71
N VAL A 205 -9.05 -14.50 -2.02
CA VAL A 205 -10.15 -14.85 -2.94
C VAL A 205 -9.69 -14.91 -4.39
N THR A 206 -8.89 -13.96 -4.82
CA THR A 206 -8.53 -13.79 -6.24
C THR A 206 -7.23 -14.45 -6.64
N ARG A 207 -6.30 -14.61 -5.71
CA ARG A 207 -4.90 -15.01 -5.96
C ARG A 207 -4.24 -14.15 -7.05
N SER A 208 -4.53 -12.85 -7.07
CA SER A 208 -4.06 -11.93 -8.10
C SER A 208 -3.55 -10.64 -7.47
N LEU A 209 -2.28 -10.35 -7.66
CA LEU A 209 -1.70 -9.07 -7.30
C LEU A 209 -2.27 -7.93 -8.15
N TRP A 210 -2.68 -8.19 -9.40
CA TRP A 210 -3.33 -7.16 -10.23
C TRP A 210 -4.57 -6.56 -9.57
N TRP A 211 -5.37 -7.37 -8.87
CA TRP A 211 -6.52 -6.88 -8.13
C TRP A 211 -6.10 -5.97 -6.96
N CYS A 212 -5.10 -6.40 -6.19
CA CYS A 212 -4.63 -5.66 -5.02
C CYS A 212 -3.95 -4.36 -5.46
N ILE A 213 -3.08 -4.42 -6.48
CA ILE A 213 -2.40 -3.25 -7.06
C ILE A 213 -3.42 -2.22 -7.57
N GLY A 214 -4.38 -2.65 -8.39
CA GLY A 214 -5.40 -1.72 -8.92
C GLY A 214 -6.23 -1.08 -7.82
N LEU A 215 -6.63 -1.86 -6.83
CA LEU A 215 -7.39 -1.37 -5.69
C LEU A 215 -6.59 -0.34 -4.90
N HIS A 216 -5.34 -0.65 -4.55
CA HIS A 216 -4.48 0.23 -3.77
C HIS A 216 -4.15 1.53 -4.52
N MET A 217 -3.73 1.42 -5.78
CA MET A 217 -3.47 2.59 -6.62
C MET A 217 -4.65 3.57 -6.64
N MET A 218 -5.82 3.05 -6.96
CA MET A 218 -7.01 3.91 -7.10
C MET A 218 -7.62 4.31 -5.76
N TRP A 219 -7.35 3.57 -4.70
CA TRP A 219 -7.62 3.99 -3.32
C TRP A 219 -6.88 5.31 -3.03
N ASN A 220 -5.55 5.30 -3.12
CA ASN A 220 -4.72 6.46 -2.81
C ASN A 220 -5.02 7.65 -3.73
N ILE A 221 -5.16 7.40 -5.04
CA ILE A 221 -5.49 8.45 -6.02
C ILE A 221 -6.85 9.08 -5.73
N THR A 222 -7.84 8.27 -5.38
CA THR A 222 -9.19 8.77 -5.07
C THR A 222 -9.20 9.55 -3.76
N GLN A 223 -8.46 9.09 -2.75
CA GLN A 223 -8.39 9.74 -1.44
C GLN A 223 -7.66 11.08 -1.51
N GLY A 224 -6.41 11.11 -1.94
CA GLY A 224 -5.56 12.29 -1.97
C GLY A 224 -5.88 13.19 -3.18
N PRO A 225 -5.38 12.89 -4.37
CA PRO A 225 -5.52 13.70 -5.57
C PRO A 225 -6.96 14.11 -5.92
N VAL A 226 -7.96 13.25 -5.68
CA VAL A 226 -9.36 13.59 -6.02
C VAL A 226 -10.06 14.29 -4.88
N PHE A 227 -10.17 13.68 -3.69
CA PHE A 227 -11.00 14.19 -2.61
C PHE A 227 -10.27 15.09 -1.60
N GLY A 228 -8.95 15.26 -1.71
CA GLY A 228 -8.18 16.14 -0.85
C GLY A 228 -8.14 15.69 0.60
N SER A 229 -8.12 14.39 0.84
CA SER A 229 -7.79 13.84 2.15
C SER A 229 -6.32 13.46 2.23
N VAL A 230 -5.69 13.70 3.35
CA VAL A 230 -4.36 13.14 3.62
C VAL A 230 -4.41 11.63 3.42
N VAL A 231 -3.38 11.06 2.81
CA VAL A 231 -3.24 9.61 2.61
C VAL A 231 -2.31 9.07 3.69
N SER A 232 -2.83 8.19 4.52
CA SER A 232 -2.04 7.42 5.51
C SER A 232 -1.13 8.25 6.42
N GLY A 233 -1.47 9.49 6.69
CA GLY A 233 -0.65 10.37 7.54
C GLY A 233 0.65 10.87 6.90
N THR A 234 0.70 10.99 5.58
CA THR A 234 1.91 11.48 4.86
C THR A 234 2.03 13.00 4.79
N GLY A 235 1.16 13.73 5.50
CA GLY A 235 1.13 15.19 5.51
C GLY A 235 0.14 15.79 4.50
N GLU A 236 0.05 17.11 4.49
CA GLU A 236 -0.90 17.84 3.64
C GLU A 236 -0.67 17.59 2.16
N GLN A 237 -1.77 17.51 1.41
CA GLN A 237 -1.77 17.23 -0.02
C GLN A 237 -2.61 18.24 -0.78
N GLN A 238 -2.17 18.56 -2.00
CA GLN A 238 -2.99 19.27 -2.97
C GLN A 238 -3.94 18.29 -3.68
N SER A 239 -5.04 18.79 -4.21
CA SER A 239 -6.06 17.95 -4.85
C SER A 239 -6.89 18.72 -5.85
N TRP A 240 -7.54 18.01 -6.78
CA TRP A 240 -8.52 18.61 -7.70
C TRP A 240 -9.73 19.19 -6.96
N LEU A 241 -10.25 18.48 -5.97
CA LEU A 241 -11.36 18.96 -5.15
C LEU A 241 -10.80 19.59 -3.88
N VAL A 242 -10.75 20.92 -3.85
CA VAL A 242 -10.43 21.64 -2.60
C VAL A 242 -11.59 21.41 -1.63
N SER A 243 -11.29 20.68 -0.57
CA SER A 243 -12.32 20.19 0.35
C SER A 243 -12.12 20.72 1.77
N ARG A 244 -13.19 20.72 2.53
CA ARG A 244 -13.18 20.97 3.98
C ARG A 244 -13.63 19.73 4.70
N TRP A 245 -12.79 19.28 5.61
CA TRP A 245 -13.07 18.22 6.56
C TRP A 245 -13.40 18.87 7.90
N SER A 246 -14.55 18.56 8.49
CA SER A 246 -15.04 19.21 9.71
C SER A 246 -15.78 18.24 10.61
N GLY A 247 -15.67 18.47 11.92
CA GLY A 247 -16.28 17.62 12.94
C GLY A 247 -15.26 16.85 13.78
N PRO A 248 -15.70 15.88 14.56
CA PRO A 248 -14.82 15.07 15.41
C PRO A 248 -13.80 14.27 14.59
N GLU A 249 -12.57 14.15 15.11
CA GLU A 249 -11.50 13.39 14.45
C GLU A 249 -11.88 11.94 14.14
N ILE A 250 -12.69 11.32 14.97
CA ILE A 250 -13.19 9.95 14.72
C ILE A 250 -14.03 9.84 13.42
N LEU A 251 -14.60 10.93 12.93
CA LEU A 251 -15.30 10.98 11.64
C LEU A 251 -14.38 11.44 10.52
N THR A 252 -13.56 12.47 10.76
CA THR A 252 -12.73 13.06 9.70
C THR A 252 -11.42 12.30 9.46
N GLY A 253 -10.96 11.55 10.46
CA GLY A 253 -9.63 10.91 10.49
C GLY A 253 -8.51 11.84 10.95
N GLY A 254 -8.80 13.13 11.25
CA GLY A 254 -7.82 14.11 11.71
C GLY A 254 -6.70 14.33 10.71
N GLN A 255 -5.48 14.51 11.20
CA GLN A 255 -4.28 14.72 10.38
C GLN A 255 -3.82 13.44 9.66
N PHE A 256 -4.21 12.26 10.14
CA PHE A 256 -3.90 11.00 9.47
C PHE A 256 -4.66 10.84 8.14
N GLY A 257 -5.84 11.43 8.06
CA GLY A 257 -6.70 11.39 6.88
C GLY A 257 -7.86 10.40 6.97
N LEU A 258 -8.60 10.27 5.87
CA LEU A 258 -9.85 9.51 5.78
C LEU A 258 -9.76 8.09 6.36
N GLU A 259 -8.63 7.43 6.19
CA GLU A 259 -8.38 6.07 6.68
C GLU A 259 -8.49 5.94 8.21
N ALA A 260 -8.20 7.00 8.97
CA ALA A 260 -8.43 6.99 10.42
C ALA A 260 -9.88 7.33 10.79
N SER A 261 -10.79 7.51 9.83
CA SER A 261 -12.21 7.67 10.09
C SER A 261 -12.87 6.33 10.45
N ILE A 262 -13.79 6.37 11.41
CA ILE A 262 -14.58 5.18 11.77
C ILE A 262 -15.46 4.69 10.61
N VAL A 263 -15.79 5.55 9.64
CA VAL A 263 -16.65 5.19 8.50
C VAL A 263 -16.00 4.15 7.60
N PRO A 264 -14.80 4.35 7.02
CA PRO A 264 -14.11 3.30 6.27
C PRO A 264 -13.79 2.09 7.14
N VAL A 265 -13.37 2.25 8.39
CA VAL A 265 -13.11 1.12 9.30
C VAL A 265 -14.30 0.18 9.38
N ILE A 266 -15.52 0.71 9.57
CA ILE A 266 -16.74 -0.11 9.64
C ILE A 266 -17.12 -0.66 8.27
N LEU A 267 -17.23 0.19 7.25
CA LEU A 267 -17.72 -0.22 5.93
C LEU A 267 -16.78 -1.22 5.27
N LEU A 268 -15.49 -0.91 5.26
CA LEU A 268 -14.50 -1.74 4.54
C LEU A 268 -14.06 -2.95 5.36
N GLY A 269 -14.04 -2.81 6.69
CA GLY A 269 -13.90 -3.94 7.59
C GLY A 269 -15.04 -4.96 7.44
N ALA A 270 -16.27 -4.50 7.28
CA ALA A 270 -17.42 -5.38 6.99
C ALA A 270 -17.27 -6.09 5.63
N VAL A 271 -16.80 -5.39 4.59
CA VAL A 271 -16.50 -5.99 3.29
C VAL A 271 -15.39 -7.04 3.41
N ALA A 272 -14.31 -6.75 4.15
CA ALA A 272 -13.24 -7.69 4.41
C ALA A 272 -13.76 -8.96 5.11
N CYS A 273 -14.58 -8.81 6.14
CA CYS A 273 -15.22 -9.93 6.83
C CYS A 273 -16.09 -10.76 5.90
N ALA A 274 -16.92 -10.12 5.06
CA ALA A 274 -17.77 -10.79 4.09
C ALA A 274 -16.94 -11.62 3.07
N LEU A 275 -15.84 -11.05 2.58
CA LEU A 275 -14.90 -11.75 1.67
C LEU A 275 -14.22 -12.94 2.36
N LEU A 276 -13.86 -12.82 3.64
CA LEU A 276 -13.25 -13.91 4.40
C LEU A 276 -14.26 -15.04 4.67
N VAL A 277 -15.52 -14.71 4.97
CA VAL A 277 -16.60 -15.69 5.08
C VAL A 277 -16.82 -16.39 3.74
N TYR A 278 -16.85 -15.64 2.64
CA TYR A 278 -16.92 -16.20 1.29
C TYR A 278 -15.72 -17.11 1.00
N ALA A 279 -14.49 -16.68 1.30
CA ALA A 279 -13.30 -17.49 1.10
C ALA A 279 -13.38 -18.81 1.91
N HIS A 280 -13.88 -18.73 3.15
CA HIS A 280 -14.07 -19.92 3.98
C HIS A 280 -15.11 -20.86 3.38
N SER A 281 -16.27 -20.37 2.98
CA SER A 281 -17.34 -21.17 2.37
C SER A 281 -16.92 -21.84 1.05
N ARG A 282 -16.04 -21.17 0.28
CA ARG A 282 -15.49 -21.69 -0.97
C ARG A 282 -14.24 -22.56 -0.79
N ARG A 283 -13.83 -22.84 0.45
CA ARG A 283 -12.63 -23.63 0.78
C ARG A 283 -11.34 -23.07 0.20
N LEU A 284 -11.24 -21.74 0.08
CA LEU A 284 -10.05 -21.03 -0.39
C LEU A 284 -9.01 -20.82 0.72
N ILE A 285 -9.41 -21.07 1.97
CA ILE A 285 -8.56 -20.94 3.16
C ILE A 285 -7.56 -22.09 3.20
N VAL A 286 -6.29 -21.74 3.23
CA VAL A 286 -5.18 -22.70 3.33
C VAL A 286 -4.96 -23.07 4.81
N LYS A 287 -4.86 -24.37 5.09
CA LYS A 287 -4.53 -24.86 6.43
C LYS A 287 -3.05 -24.66 6.75
N PRO A 288 -2.64 -24.52 8.03
CA PRO A 288 -1.24 -24.50 8.44
C PRO A 288 -0.44 -25.71 7.92
N SER A 289 0.86 -25.51 7.67
CA SER A 289 1.72 -26.55 7.08
C SER A 289 1.69 -27.88 7.84
N TRP A 290 1.64 -27.84 9.17
CA TRP A 290 1.58 -29.03 10.02
C TRP A 290 0.22 -29.75 10.04
N ARG A 291 -0.82 -29.18 9.44
CA ARG A 291 -2.16 -29.78 9.26
C ARG A 291 -2.45 -30.20 7.82
N ARG A 292 -1.47 -30.05 6.94
CA ARG A 292 -1.58 -30.54 5.56
C ARG A 292 -1.07 -31.99 5.55
N HIS A 293 -1.95 -32.94 5.29
CA HIS A 293 -1.51 -34.32 5.05
C HIS A 293 -0.58 -34.30 3.82
N VAL A 294 0.68 -34.64 4.04
CA VAL A 294 1.59 -34.99 2.95
C VAL A 294 1.07 -36.33 2.45
N LEU A 295 0.40 -36.36 1.30
CA LEU A 295 0.14 -37.63 0.62
C LEU A 295 1.51 -38.27 0.35
N PRO A 296 1.74 -39.51 0.73
CA PRO A 296 2.98 -40.22 0.39
C PRO A 296 3.17 -40.15 -1.11
N LYS A 297 4.41 -39.85 -1.53
CA LYS A 297 4.82 -39.80 -2.94
C LYS A 297 4.73 -41.16 -3.58
#